data_d28c0661cf4d5f075fa2d44062ebe88e
#
_entry.id   d28c0661cf4d5f075fa2d44062ebe88e
#
_cell.length_a   1.000
_cell.length_b   1.000
_cell.length_c   1.000
_cell.angle_alpha   90.00
_cell.angle_beta   90.00
_cell.angle_gamma   90.00
#
_symmetry.space_group_name_H-M   'P 1'
#
loop_
_entity.id
_entity.type
_entity.pdbx_description
1 polymer ?
#
loop_
_entity_poly.entity_id
_entity_poly.type
_entity_poly.pdbx_seq_one_letter_code
_entity_poly.pdbx_strand_id
1 'polypeptide(L)'
;MKLRIALTFVAGASWFCFSLWLSRSWITTLGHDITTPLAILVIAGVALIPGYLNIQLISSILLDIPRPLRFDGDFPQVTLLVAAYNEEDSIAETLDYALRADYPGHFELVVADDGSTDRTREIVAEYAARYPCVRLLAADHGGKANTLNAALETVSTPLTATIDADTLLMPYSLKHAVARPLVSPPDTVAVAGAVLVRNSRENLLTRAQEWDYFLGIASVKRGQALLQGTLVAQGAFSVYDTTALKLVGGWPNRIGEDIVLTWRMLLQGGRSVFEPTAVAFTDAPSNWGAFARQRRRWARGMIEGLRDHGLGMLSQFKFYSHAVAVNFLFPFVDLMFTLAFIPGILLAMTGDFVIVGPMTLLVLPLNVVLGGVMFAYQRRVFKGVNLRVRQNRRGLLFYFFCYQFVMSPISLAGYSLEAVRARRAW
;
A
#
# COMPACT_ATOMS: atom_id res chain seq x y z
N MET A 1 -6.16 2.30 24.05
CA MET A 1 -5.68 2.71 22.72
C MET A 1 -4.77 3.94 22.80
N LYS A 2 -5.18 5.11 23.32
CA LYS A 2 -4.34 6.33 23.41
C LYS A 2 -2.96 6.07 24.05
N LEU A 3 -2.88 5.30 25.14
CA LEU A 3 -1.62 4.93 25.78
C LEU A 3 -0.67 4.16 24.84
N ARG A 4 -1.20 3.20 24.06
CA ARG A 4 -0.37 2.41 23.12
C ARG A 4 0.18 3.30 22.01
N ILE A 5 -0.63 4.21 21.48
CA ILE A 5 -0.20 5.19 20.49
C ILE A 5 0.89 6.09 21.11
N ALA A 6 0.69 6.61 22.32
CA ALA A 6 1.70 7.42 23.01
C ALA A 6 3.02 6.66 23.17
N LEU A 7 2.97 5.37 23.54
CA LEU A 7 4.17 4.52 23.67
C LEU A 7 4.93 4.37 22.35
N THR A 8 4.25 4.29 21.19
CA THR A 8 4.96 4.24 19.90
C THR A 8 5.70 5.53 19.59
N PHE A 9 5.09 6.68 19.91
CA PHE A 9 5.76 7.98 19.74
C PHE A 9 6.94 8.16 20.71
N VAL A 10 6.78 7.74 21.97
CA VAL A 10 7.87 7.77 22.96
C VAL A 10 9.03 6.89 22.50
N ALA A 11 8.74 5.66 22.03
CA ALA A 11 9.79 4.75 21.52
C ALA A 11 10.54 5.36 20.33
N GLY A 12 9.80 5.91 19.34
CA GLY A 12 10.40 6.59 18.19
C GLY A 12 11.24 7.79 18.59
N ALA A 13 10.71 8.68 19.44
CA ALA A 13 11.42 9.86 19.93
C ALA A 13 12.67 9.49 20.74
N SER A 14 12.58 8.50 21.63
CA SER A 14 13.73 8.00 22.39
C SER A 14 14.83 7.48 21.47
N TRP A 15 14.46 6.74 20.44
CA TRP A 15 15.43 6.27 19.43
C TRP A 15 16.05 7.44 18.65
N PHE A 16 15.25 8.42 18.25
CA PHE A 16 15.74 9.60 17.54
C PHE A 16 16.75 10.38 18.38
N CYS A 17 16.43 10.66 19.66
CA CYS A 17 17.34 11.35 20.57
C CYS A 17 18.62 10.55 20.80
N PHE A 18 18.52 9.22 20.99
CA PHE A 18 19.67 8.34 21.13
C PHE A 18 20.54 8.33 19.88
N SER A 19 19.93 8.18 18.69
CA SER A 19 20.65 8.21 17.41
C SER A 19 21.33 9.56 17.15
N LEU A 20 20.66 10.67 17.50
CA LEU A 20 21.23 12.01 17.38
C LEU A 20 22.42 12.19 18.31
N TRP A 21 22.31 11.72 19.56
CA TRP A 21 23.43 11.76 20.52
C TRP A 21 24.63 10.97 20.01
N LEU A 22 24.37 9.78 19.46
CA LEU A 22 25.40 8.88 18.95
C LEU A 22 26.05 9.44 17.67
N SER A 23 25.29 10.19 16.84
CA SER A 23 25.75 10.74 15.57
C SER A 23 26.54 12.06 15.70
N ARG A 24 26.76 12.58 16.90
CA ARG A 24 27.42 13.90 17.10
C ARG A 24 28.80 13.99 16.46
N SER A 25 29.66 13.00 16.75
CA SER A 25 31.02 12.95 16.17
C SER A 25 30.97 12.81 14.63
N TRP A 26 30.03 12.02 14.12
CA TRP A 26 29.83 11.87 12.68
C TRP A 26 29.37 13.17 12.02
N ILE A 27 28.40 13.90 12.63
CA ILE A 27 27.97 15.22 12.15
C ILE A 27 29.16 16.19 12.10
N THR A 28 30.03 16.20 13.13
CA THR A 28 31.20 17.05 13.16
C THR A 28 32.20 16.70 12.08
N THR A 29 32.55 15.42 11.93
CA THR A 29 33.52 14.96 10.93
C THR A 29 33.03 15.27 9.52
N LEU A 30 31.82 14.84 9.17
CA LEU A 30 31.23 15.09 7.85
C LEU A 30 31.05 16.60 7.60
N GLY A 31 30.73 17.37 8.66
CA GLY A 31 30.58 18.83 8.57
C GLY A 31 31.85 19.58 8.21
N HIS A 32 33.03 19.03 8.53
CA HIS A 32 34.31 19.58 8.07
C HIS A 32 34.51 19.37 6.56
N ASP A 33 34.02 18.25 6.01
CA ASP A 33 34.24 17.92 4.59
C ASP A 33 33.25 18.65 3.65
N ILE A 34 31.99 18.83 4.11
CA ILE A 34 30.96 19.44 3.25
C ILE A 34 30.37 20.74 3.80
N THR A 35 29.84 20.82 4.94
CA THR A 35 29.37 21.89 5.82
C THR A 35 28.47 21.26 6.90
N THR A 36 28.45 21.82 8.10
CA THR A 36 27.61 21.27 9.18
C THR A 36 26.11 21.18 8.86
N PRO A 37 25.46 22.19 8.24
CA PRO A 37 24.04 22.06 7.88
C PRO A 37 23.77 20.92 6.89
N LEU A 38 24.63 20.75 5.89
CA LEU A 38 24.50 19.69 4.89
C LEU A 38 24.79 18.32 5.52
N ALA A 39 25.76 18.20 6.41
CA ALA A 39 26.01 16.99 7.19
C ALA A 39 24.79 16.56 8.03
N ILE A 40 24.14 17.51 8.69
CA ILE A 40 22.90 17.26 9.43
C ILE A 40 21.80 16.73 8.52
N LEU A 41 21.60 17.33 7.34
CA LEU A 41 20.59 16.85 6.37
C LEU A 41 20.91 15.44 5.87
N VAL A 42 22.14 15.15 5.49
CA VAL A 42 22.56 13.82 5.05
C VAL A 42 22.31 12.79 6.14
N ILE A 43 22.80 13.03 7.36
CA ILE A 43 22.68 12.08 8.46
C ILE A 43 21.22 11.93 8.91
N ALA A 44 20.42 13.01 8.88
CA ALA A 44 18.98 12.93 9.15
C ALA A 44 18.28 12.01 8.17
N GLY A 45 18.54 12.13 6.85
CA GLY A 45 17.89 11.33 5.82
C GLY A 45 18.40 9.91 5.74
N VAL A 46 19.69 9.65 6.05
CA VAL A 46 20.29 8.32 5.93
C VAL A 46 20.12 7.47 7.20
N ALA A 47 20.06 8.09 8.38
CA ALA A 47 20.06 7.36 9.65
C ALA A 47 18.96 7.78 10.63
N LEU A 48 18.81 9.07 10.98
CA LEU A 48 17.94 9.50 12.06
C LEU A 48 16.46 9.25 11.75
N ILE A 49 15.98 9.73 10.59
CA ILE A 49 14.60 9.59 10.17
C ILE A 49 14.27 8.12 9.88
N PRO A 50 15.05 7.37 9.07
CA PRO A 50 14.80 5.94 8.88
C PRO A 50 14.78 5.14 10.19
N GLY A 51 15.68 5.42 11.10
CA GLY A 51 15.71 4.79 12.42
C GLY A 51 14.45 5.08 13.24
N TYR A 52 14.01 6.33 13.30
CA TYR A 52 12.76 6.74 13.93
C TYR A 52 11.55 5.99 13.33
N LEU A 53 11.43 6.00 11.99
CA LEU A 53 10.32 5.39 11.29
C LEU A 53 10.26 3.87 11.53
N ASN A 54 11.39 3.19 11.51
CA ASN A 54 11.48 1.76 11.80
C ASN A 54 11.03 1.43 13.23
N ILE A 55 11.54 2.14 14.24
CA ILE A 55 11.14 1.90 15.64
C ILE A 55 9.67 2.22 15.86
N GLN A 56 9.19 3.32 15.30
CA GLN A 56 7.78 3.69 15.40
C GLN A 56 6.88 2.64 14.74
N LEU A 57 7.26 2.09 13.59
CA LEU A 57 6.52 1.04 12.89
C LEU A 57 6.58 -0.29 13.64
N ILE A 58 7.76 -0.74 14.11
CA ILE A 58 7.94 -1.95 14.93
C ILE A 58 7.05 -1.87 16.17
N SER A 59 7.12 -0.78 16.92
CA SER A 59 6.33 -0.59 18.15
C SER A 59 4.83 -0.51 17.84
N SER A 60 4.42 0.10 16.72
CA SER A 60 3.04 0.12 16.28
C SER A 60 2.49 -1.27 16.00
N ILE A 61 3.25 -2.13 15.31
CA ILE A 61 2.85 -3.50 15.01
C ILE A 61 2.78 -4.35 16.28
N LEU A 62 3.75 -4.20 17.19
CA LEU A 62 3.81 -4.96 18.44
C LEU A 62 2.70 -4.56 19.43
N LEU A 63 2.34 -3.28 19.48
CA LEU A 63 1.35 -2.74 20.42
C LEU A 63 -0.07 -2.76 19.86
N ASP A 64 -0.24 -3.03 18.55
CA ASP A 64 -1.57 -3.14 18.00
C ASP A 64 -2.20 -4.51 18.34
N ILE A 65 -3.40 -4.46 18.92
CA ILE A 65 -4.22 -5.64 19.19
C ILE A 65 -5.43 -5.54 18.27
N PRO A 66 -5.43 -6.30 17.16
CA PRO A 66 -6.54 -6.28 16.23
C PRO A 66 -7.81 -6.81 16.92
N ARG A 67 -8.95 -6.20 16.60
CA ARG A 67 -10.23 -6.75 17.01
C ARG A 67 -10.44 -8.09 16.29
N PRO A 68 -10.91 -9.13 17.01
CA PRO A 68 -11.24 -10.41 16.37
C PRO A 68 -12.26 -10.19 15.26
N LEU A 69 -12.05 -10.89 14.13
CA LEU A 69 -13.02 -10.90 13.04
C LEU A 69 -14.08 -11.99 13.33
N ARG A 70 -15.01 -11.69 14.24
CA ARG A 70 -16.16 -12.57 14.56
C ARG A 70 -17.41 -11.76 14.34
N PHE A 71 -18.20 -12.18 13.36
CA PHE A 71 -19.48 -11.60 13.04
C PHE A 71 -20.47 -12.73 12.77
N ASP A 72 -21.49 -12.83 13.60
CA ASP A 72 -22.51 -13.89 13.58
C ASP A 72 -23.89 -13.36 13.11
N GLY A 73 -23.93 -12.10 12.65
CA GLY A 73 -25.16 -11.48 12.13
C GLY A 73 -25.34 -11.71 10.63
N ASP A 74 -26.39 -11.12 10.09
CA ASP A 74 -26.71 -11.16 8.67
C ASP A 74 -25.71 -10.32 7.86
N PHE A 75 -25.14 -10.92 6.83
CA PHE A 75 -24.23 -10.22 5.93
C PHE A 75 -25.01 -9.33 4.97
N PRO A 76 -24.62 -8.03 4.85
CA PRO A 76 -25.27 -7.11 3.95
C PRO A 76 -25.04 -7.49 2.49
N GLN A 77 -25.90 -7.00 1.60
CA GLN A 77 -25.67 -7.12 0.16
C GLN A 77 -24.41 -6.32 -0.25
N VAL A 78 -23.66 -6.85 -1.21
CA VAL A 78 -22.45 -6.22 -1.73
C VAL A 78 -22.38 -6.31 -3.25
N THR A 79 -21.98 -5.23 -3.91
CA THR A 79 -21.62 -5.23 -5.32
C THR A 79 -20.10 -5.22 -5.46
N LEU A 80 -19.56 -6.22 -6.15
CA LEU A 80 -18.14 -6.31 -6.50
C LEU A 80 -17.93 -5.72 -7.90
N LEU A 81 -17.20 -4.62 -7.99
CA LEU A 81 -16.84 -3.94 -9.23
C LEU A 81 -15.48 -4.38 -9.74
N VAL A 82 -15.39 -4.68 -11.01
CA VAL A 82 -14.16 -4.98 -11.74
C VAL A 82 -14.07 -4.03 -12.92
N ALA A 83 -13.06 -3.14 -12.93
CA ALA A 83 -12.76 -2.35 -14.12
C ALA A 83 -11.80 -3.12 -15.01
N ALA A 84 -12.15 -3.31 -16.29
CA ALA A 84 -11.37 -4.06 -17.25
C ALA A 84 -11.09 -3.24 -18.52
N TYR A 85 -9.86 -3.32 -19.03
CA TYR A 85 -9.46 -2.76 -20.31
C TYR A 85 -8.36 -3.60 -20.93
N ASN A 86 -8.70 -4.33 -22.00
CA ASN A 86 -7.79 -5.26 -22.70
C ASN A 86 -7.16 -6.30 -21.75
N GLU A 87 -8.01 -7.07 -21.08
CA GLU A 87 -7.66 -8.08 -20.07
C GLU A 87 -8.11 -9.50 -20.50
N GLU A 88 -8.12 -9.81 -21.81
CA GLU A 88 -8.57 -11.11 -22.33
C GLU A 88 -7.83 -12.29 -21.73
N ASP A 89 -6.55 -12.09 -21.32
CA ASP A 89 -5.71 -13.15 -20.74
C ASP A 89 -6.02 -13.44 -19.26
N SER A 90 -6.61 -12.47 -18.52
CA SER A 90 -6.78 -12.54 -17.07
C SER A 90 -8.22 -12.56 -16.59
N ILE A 91 -9.12 -11.89 -17.31
CA ILE A 91 -10.49 -11.63 -16.83
C ILE A 91 -11.29 -12.91 -16.54
N ALA A 92 -11.16 -13.95 -17.34
CA ALA A 92 -11.87 -15.22 -17.14
C ALA A 92 -11.49 -15.86 -15.79
N GLU A 93 -10.18 -15.90 -15.48
CA GLU A 93 -9.69 -16.46 -14.22
C GLU A 93 -10.15 -15.60 -13.03
N THR A 94 -10.11 -14.27 -13.15
CA THR A 94 -10.61 -13.33 -12.14
C THR A 94 -12.08 -13.57 -11.82
N LEU A 95 -12.92 -13.73 -12.84
CA LEU A 95 -14.34 -14.02 -12.67
C LEU A 95 -14.58 -15.39 -12.02
N ASP A 96 -13.84 -16.42 -12.43
CA ASP A 96 -13.92 -17.75 -11.83
C ASP A 96 -13.60 -17.73 -10.33
N TYR A 97 -12.56 -16.99 -9.93
CA TYR A 97 -12.21 -16.84 -8.52
C TYR A 97 -13.22 -15.99 -7.73
N ALA A 98 -13.75 -14.92 -8.33
CA ALA A 98 -14.78 -14.09 -7.71
C ALA A 98 -16.08 -14.89 -7.50
N LEU A 99 -16.48 -15.72 -8.46
CA LEU A 99 -17.67 -16.57 -8.36
C LEU A 99 -17.55 -17.72 -7.33
N ARG A 100 -16.32 -18.08 -6.93
CA ARG A 100 -16.05 -19.04 -5.83
C ARG A 100 -16.09 -18.40 -4.45
N ALA A 101 -16.44 -17.12 -4.34
CA ALA A 101 -16.49 -16.46 -3.05
C ALA A 101 -17.52 -17.12 -2.12
N ASP A 102 -17.05 -17.57 -0.93
CA ASP A 102 -17.89 -18.05 0.17
C ASP A 102 -18.48 -16.84 0.91
N TYR A 103 -19.45 -16.19 0.27
CA TYR A 103 -20.13 -15.03 0.82
C TYR A 103 -21.57 -15.39 1.22
N PRO A 104 -21.93 -15.26 2.53
CA PRO A 104 -23.24 -15.73 2.99
C PRO A 104 -24.39 -14.79 2.62
N GLY A 105 -24.10 -13.51 2.28
CA GLY A 105 -25.08 -12.56 1.79
C GLY A 105 -25.27 -12.62 0.28
N HIS A 106 -26.19 -11.81 -0.24
CA HIS A 106 -26.32 -11.62 -1.67
C HIS A 106 -25.16 -10.78 -2.22
N PHE A 107 -24.49 -11.24 -3.28
CA PHE A 107 -23.49 -10.44 -3.98
C PHE A 107 -23.75 -10.36 -5.49
N GLU A 108 -23.47 -9.21 -6.04
CA GLU A 108 -23.54 -8.92 -7.47
C GLU A 108 -22.13 -8.62 -7.98
N LEU A 109 -21.75 -9.15 -9.13
CA LEU A 109 -20.48 -8.93 -9.79
C LEU A 109 -20.69 -8.10 -11.03
N VAL A 110 -20.18 -6.87 -11.04
CA VAL A 110 -20.29 -5.94 -12.17
C VAL A 110 -18.93 -5.74 -12.78
N VAL A 111 -18.76 -6.19 -14.01
CA VAL A 111 -17.57 -5.89 -14.82
C VAL A 111 -17.85 -4.67 -15.67
N ALA A 112 -17.10 -3.62 -15.40
CA ALA A 112 -17.14 -2.36 -16.14
C ALA A 112 -16.01 -2.38 -17.19
N ASP A 113 -16.38 -2.60 -18.45
CA ASP A 113 -15.46 -2.62 -19.58
C ASP A 113 -15.21 -1.19 -20.07
N ASP A 114 -13.96 -0.74 -20.02
CA ASP A 114 -13.48 0.58 -20.41
C ASP A 114 -13.19 0.68 -21.93
N GLY A 115 -14.05 0.13 -22.78
CA GLY A 115 -13.88 0.17 -24.23
C GLY A 115 -12.79 -0.75 -24.74
N SER A 116 -12.71 -1.99 -24.22
CA SER A 116 -11.74 -3.00 -24.69
C SER A 116 -11.85 -3.27 -26.18
N THR A 117 -10.69 -3.47 -26.81
CA THR A 117 -10.56 -3.76 -28.25
C THR A 117 -10.18 -5.23 -28.53
N ASP A 118 -9.88 -5.98 -27.46
CA ASP A 118 -9.62 -7.42 -27.47
C ASP A 118 -10.90 -8.22 -27.12
N ARG A 119 -10.77 -9.48 -26.78
CA ARG A 119 -11.89 -10.36 -26.44
C ARG A 119 -12.43 -10.19 -25.01
N THR A 120 -11.95 -9.22 -24.23
CA THR A 120 -12.39 -9.00 -22.84
C THR A 120 -13.90 -8.91 -22.72
N ARG A 121 -14.54 -8.07 -23.55
CA ARG A 121 -15.99 -7.88 -23.56
C ARG A 121 -16.77 -9.12 -23.91
N GLU A 122 -16.31 -9.90 -24.88
CA GLU A 122 -16.92 -11.16 -25.30
C GLU A 122 -16.91 -12.18 -24.15
N ILE A 123 -15.74 -12.35 -23.52
CA ILE A 123 -15.58 -13.25 -22.37
C ILE A 123 -16.53 -12.87 -21.23
N VAL A 124 -16.59 -11.59 -20.87
CA VAL A 124 -17.49 -11.14 -19.80
C VAL A 124 -18.96 -11.35 -20.16
N ALA A 125 -19.35 -11.13 -21.42
CA ALA A 125 -20.72 -11.36 -21.89
C ALA A 125 -21.12 -12.85 -21.78
N GLU A 126 -20.21 -13.79 -22.05
CA GLU A 126 -20.43 -15.22 -21.85
C GLU A 126 -20.69 -15.56 -20.37
N TYR A 127 -19.92 -14.95 -19.44
CA TYR A 127 -20.14 -15.11 -18.00
C TYR A 127 -21.49 -14.50 -17.56
N ALA A 128 -21.83 -13.32 -18.05
CA ALA A 128 -23.11 -12.66 -17.72
C ALA A 128 -24.32 -13.47 -18.23
N ALA A 129 -24.20 -14.14 -19.38
CA ALA A 129 -25.25 -15.05 -19.89
C ALA A 129 -25.39 -16.32 -19.04
N ARG A 130 -24.31 -16.79 -18.43
CA ARG A 130 -24.27 -18.03 -17.64
C ARG A 130 -24.61 -17.83 -16.15
N TYR A 131 -24.21 -16.71 -15.57
CA TYR A 131 -24.34 -16.45 -14.13
C TYR A 131 -25.20 -15.22 -13.88
N PRO A 132 -26.41 -15.37 -13.31
CA PRO A 132 -27.33 -14.24 -13.06
C PRO A 132 -26.79 -13.15 -12.16
N CYS A 133 -25.78 -13.45 -11.34
CA CYS A 133 -25.11 -12.45 -10.47
C CYS A 133 -24.02 -11.65 -11.19
N VAL A 134 -23.68 -11.99 -12.46
CA VAL A 134 -22.67 -11.29 -13.26
C VAL A 134 -23.36 -10.34 -14.21
N ARG A 135 -22.89 -9.10 -14.25
CA ARG A 135 -23.39 -8.06 -15.15
C ARG A 135 -22.23 -7.37 -15.85
N LEU A 136 -22.34 -7.21 -17.17
CA LEU A 136 -21.44 -6.42 -17.99
C LEU A 136 -21.99 -4.98 -18.12
N LEU A 137 -21.14 -4.01 -17.81
CA LEU A 137 -21.36 -2.60 -18.13
C LEU A 137 -20.32 -2.17 -19.16
N ALA A 138 -20.72 -1.99 -20.40
CA ALA A 138 -19.84 -1.48 -21.45
C ALA A 138 -19.83 0.05 -21.46
N ALA A 139 -18.66 0.64 -21.44
CA ALA A 139 -18.44 2.08 -21.56
C ALA A 139 -17.47 2.40 -22.71
N ASP A 140 -17.46 3.63 -23.14
CA ASP A 140 -16.39 4.15 -24.00
C ASP A 140 -15.12 4.34 -23.20
N HIS A 141 -13.96 4.22 -23.84
CA HIS A 141 -12.67 4.35 -23.16
C HIS A 141 -12.51 5.73 -22.52
N GLY A 142 -12.53 5.76 -21.21
CA GLY A 142 -12.44 6.98 -20.39
C GLY A 142 -11.48 6.86 -19.21
N GLY A 143 -10.85 5.70 -19.02
CA GLY A 143 -9.95 5.35 -17.94
C GLY A 143 -10.65 4.81 -16.70
N LYS A 144 -9.92 4.01 -15.92
CA LYS A 144 -10.39 3.21 -14.78
C LYS A 144 -11.34 3.98 -13.84
N ALA A 145 -10.98 5.21 -13.46
CA ALA A 145 -11.80 6.00 -12.52
C ALA A 145 -13.19 6.32 -13.09
N ASN A 146 -13.26 6.75 -14.36
CA ASN A 146 -14.52 7.06 -15.00
C ASN A 146 -15.39 5.82 -15.15
N THR A 147 -14.81 4.69 -15.52
CA THR A 147 -15.49 3.42 -15.70
C THR A 147 -16.02 2.86 -14.38
N LEU A 148 -15.23 2.95 -13.29
CA LEU A 148 -15.69 2.60 -11.95
C LEU A 148 -16.82 3.52 -11.47
N ASN A 149 -16.77 4.82 -11.78
CA ASN A 149 -17.83 5.77 -11.42
C ASN A 149 -19.12 5.49 -12.19
N ALA A 150 -19.04 5.18 -13.49
CA ALA A 150 -20.21 4.78 -14.25
C ALA A 150 -20.85 3.50 -13.68
N ALA A 151 -20.05 2.55 -13.25
CA ALA A 151 -20.55 1.36 -12.56
C ALA A 151 -21.17 1.70 -11.20
N LEU A 152 -20.55 2.59 -10.41
CA LEU A 152 -21.04 3.03 -9.10
C LEU A 152 -22.44 3.65 -9.15
N GLU A 153 -22.78 4.37 -10.21
CA GLU A 153 -24.13 4.92 -10.40
C GLU A 153 -25.20 3.83 -10.45
N THR A 154 -24.84 2.63 -10.91
CA THR A 154 -25.76 1.47 -10.99
C THR A 154 -25.83 0.66 -9.69
N VAL A 155 -24.96 0.93 -8.71
CA VAL A 155 -24.89 0.19 -7.45
C VAL A 155 -25.97 0.68 -6.48
N SER A 156 -26.80 -0.25 -6.01
CA SER A 156 -27.84 -0.03 -4.98
C SER A 156 -27.54 -0.72 -3.66
N THR A 157 -26.53 -1.60 -3.60
CA THR A 157 -26.16 -2.34 -2.39
C THR A 157 -25.48 -1.44 -1.37
N PRO A 158 -25.61 -1.73 -0.05
CA PRO A 158 -25.00 -0.91 1.01
C PRO A 158 -23.48 -0.89 0.98
N LEU A 159 -22.85 -1.93 0.41
CA LEU A 159 -21.39 -2.01 0.29
C LEU A 159 -20.97 -2.19 -1.16
N THR A 160 -19.88 -1.52 -1.53
CA THR A 160 -19.21 -1.66 -2.83
C THR A 160 -17.82 -2.22 -2.60
N ALA A 161 -17.50 -3.35 -3.22
CA ALA A 161 -16.15 -3.90 -3.27
C ALA A 161 -15.50 -3.62 -4.63
N THR A 162 -14.18 -3.53 -4.67
CA THR A 162 -13.43 -3.43 -5.94
C THR A 162 -12.30 -4.43 -5.99
N ILE A 163 -12.05 -4.98 -7.17
CA ILE A 163 -10.83 -5.71 -7.53
C ILE A 163 -10.34 -5.28 -8.91
N ASP A 164 -9.04 -5.45 -9.16
CA ASP A 164 -8.48 -5.29 -10.50
C ASP A 164 -8.81 -6.53 -11.37
N ALA A 165 -8.81 -6.38 -12.70
CA ALA A 165 -9.19 -7.43 -13.65
C ALA A 165 -8.18 -8.60 -13.71
N ASP A 166 -7.02 -8.48 -13.07
CA ASP A 166 -5.98 -9.50 -12.90
C ASP A 166 -5.89 -10.04 -11.47
N THR A 167 -6.86 -9.70 -10.61
CA THR A 167 -6.83 -10.01 -9.18
C THR A 167 -7.71 -11.20 -8.81
N LEU A 168 -7.12 -12.19 -8.17
CA LEU A 168 -7.77 -13.43 -7.74
C LEU A 168 -8.13 -13.37 -6.25
N LEU A 169 -9.40 -13.44 -5.92
CA LEU A 169 -9.88 -13.50 -4.54
C LEU A 169 -9.77 -14.92 -3.97
N MET A 170 -9.28 -15.03 -2.74
CA MET A 170 -9.48 -16.27 -1.99
C MET A 170 -10.97 -16.42 -1.60
N PRO A 171 -11.52 -17.63 -1.52
CA PRO A 171 -12.96 -17.83 -1.31
C PRO A 171 -13.55 -17.10 -0.11
N TYR A 172 -12.80 -16.99 0.99
CA TYR A 172 -13.21 -16.30 2.22
C TYR A 172 -12.97 -14.79 2.21
N SER A 173 -12.30 -14.24 1.20
CA SER A 173 -11.78 -12.85 1.25
C SER A 173 -12.86 -11.79 1.24
N LEU A 174 -13.87 -11.95 0.40
CA LEU A 174 -15.01 -11.02 0.35
C LEU A 174 -15.74 -10.99 1.69
N LYS A 175 -16.01 -12.17 2.27
CA LYS A 175 -16.63 -12.33 3.59
C LYS A 175 -15.82 -11.61 4.68
N HIS A 176 -14.50 -11.80 4.70
CA HIS A 176 -13.64 -11.17 5.70
C HIS A 176 -13.56 -9.65 5.52
N ALA A 177 -13.46 -9.17 4.29
CA ALA A 177 -13.44 -7.74 4.00
C ALA A 177 -14.76 -7.06 4.42
N VAL A 178 -15.89 -7.69 4.15
CA VAL A 178 -17.22 -7.19 4.54
C VAL A 178 -17.46 -7.32 6.06
N ALA A 179 -17.02 -8.40 6.71
CA ALA A 179 -17.16 -8.55 8.15
C ALA A 179 -16.37 -7.48 8.94
N ARG A 180 -15.26 -6.98 8.39
CA ARG A 180 -14.41 -6.02 9.10
C ARG A 180 -15.12 -4.71 9.49
N PRO A 181 -15.83 -3.98 8.62
CA PRO A 181 -16.54 -2.77 9.03
C PRO A 181 -17.65 -3.09 10.04
N LEU A 182 -18.30 -4.25 9.95
CA LEU A 182 -19.39 -4.64 10.86
C LEU A 182 -18.93 -4.85 12.31
N VAL A 183 -17.65 -5.21 12.53
CA VAL A 183 -17.04 -5.34 13.87
C VAL A 183 -16.14 -4.16 14.25
N SER A 184 -16.05 -3.15 13.41
CA SER A 184 -15.26 -1.92 13.58
C SER A 184 -16.13 -0.77 14.11
N PRO A 185 -15.58 0.38 14.47
CA PRO A 185 -16.38 1.55 14.79
C PRO A 185 -17.32 1.94 13.64
N PRO A 186 -18.50 2.53 13.93
CA PRO A 186 -19.53 2.82 12.93
C PRO A 186 -19.10 3.87 11.87
N ASP A 187 -18.04 4.63 12.14
CA ASP A 187 -17.42 5.56 11.21
C ASP A 187 -16.48 4.87 10.20
N THR A 188 -16.44 3.52 10.17
CA THR A 188 -15.60 2.76 9.23
C THR A 188 -16.27 2.71 7.86
N VAL A 189 -15.68 3.43 6.89
CA VAL A 189 -16.23 3.60 5.54
C VAL A 189 -15.40 2.93 4.44
N ALA A 190 -14.21 2.46 4.77
CA ALA A 190 -13.34 1.76 3.83
C ALA A 190 -12.54 0.65 4.51
N VAL A 191 -12.36 -0.46 3.80
CA VAL A 191 -11.56 -1.61 4.22
C VAL A 191 -10.59 -1.99 3.12
N ALA A 192 -9.29 -1.93 3.38
CA ALA A 192 -8.27 -2.45 2.50
C ALA A 192 -8.04 -3.94 2.76
N GLY A 193 -8.05 -4.77 1.73
CA GLY A 193 -7.63 -6.16 1.79
C GLY A 193 -6.11 -6.33 1.76
N ALA A 194 -5.63 -7.56 1.90
CA ALA A 194 -4.24 -7.95 1.78
C ALA A 194 -3.97 -8.48 0.36
N VAL A 195 -3.27 -7.70 -0.46
CA VAL A 195 -2.90 -8.10 -1.82
C VAL A 195 -1.50 -8.70 -1.81
N LEU A 196 -1.35 -9.85 -2.45
CA LEU A 196 -0.12 -10.63 -2.54
C LEU A 196 0.25 -10.90 -4.00
N VAL A 197 1.51 -11.25 -4.25
CA VAL A 197 2.01 -11.53 -5.60
C VAL A 197 1.75 -12.98 -6.00
N ARG A 198 1.03 -13.18 -7.12
CA ARG A 198 0.70 -14.48 -7.71
C ARG A 198 1.90 -15.09 -8.44
N ASN A 199 2.46 -14.35 -9.37
CA ASN A 199 3.55 -14.77 -10.27
C ASN A 199 4.95 -14.69 -9.64
N SER A 200 5.06 -14.83 -8.34
CA SER A 200 6.30 -14.61 -7.57
C SER A 200 7.46 -15.53 -7.95
N ARG A 201 7.23 -16.58 -8.77
CA ARG A 201 8.28 -17.56 -9.13
C ARG A 201 8.86 -17.38 -10.52
N GLU A 202 8.40 -16.40 -11.29
CA GLU A 202 8.89 -16.18 -12.66
C GLU A 202 10.37 -15.80 -12.69
N ASN A 203 10.79 -14.85 -11.86
CA ASN A 203 12.18 -14.40 -11.82
C ASN A 203 12.58 -13.80 -10.46
N LEU A 204 13.79 -13.24 -10.36
CA LEU A 204 14.29 -12.63 -9.12
C LEU A 204 13.53 -11.36 -8.73
N LEU A 205 13.09 -10.57 -9.71
CA LEU A 205 12.33 -9.33 -9.48
C LEU A 205 10.94 -9.63 -8.88
N THR A 206 10.21 -10.60 -9.44
CA THR A 206 8.91 -11.02 -8.89
C THR A 206 9.06 -11.68 -7.53
N ARG A 207 10.16 -12.43 -7.29
CA ARG A 207 10.49 -12.97 -5.96
C ARG A 207 10.75 -11.89 -4.92
N ALA A 208 11.38 -10.79 -5.29
CA ALA A 208 11.59 -9.64 -4.39
C ALA A 208 10.27 -8.90 -4.11
N GLN A 209 9.43 -8.72 -5.13
CA GLN A 209 8.12 -8.09 -4.99
C GLN A 209 7.18 -8.93 -4.09
N GLU A 210 7.29 -10.26 -4.07
CA GLU A 210 6.56 -11.08 -3.08
C GLU A 210 6.87 -10.62 -1.65
N TRP A 211 8.13 -10.35 -1.33
CA TRP A 211 8.52 -9.85 -0.01
C TRP A 211 8.13 -8.39 0.22
N ASP A 212 8.18 -7.57 -0.80
CA ASP A 212 7.72 -6.17 -0.71
C ASP A 212 6.22 -6.09 -0.35
N TYR A 213 5.38 -6.89 -1.02
CA TYR A 213 3.95 -6.96 -0.72
C TYR A 213 3.68 -7.60 0.65
N PHE A 214 4.38 -8.67 0.96
CA PHE A 214 4.19 -9.45 2.19
C PHE A 214 4.72 -8.73 3.45
N LEU A 215 5.88 -8.07 3.37
CA LEU A 215 6.50 -7.38 4.49
C LEU A 215 6.32 -5.85 4.40
N GLY A 216 6.72 -5.23 3.31
CA GLY A 216 6.77 -3.77 3.17
C GLY A 216 5.38 -3.15 3.21
N ILE A 217 4.54 -3.45 2.22
CA ILE A 217 3.20 -2.85 2.10
C ILE A 217 2.30 -3.26 3.28
N ALA A 218 2.31 -4.54 3.66
CA ALA A 218 1.48 -5.03 4.76
C ALA A 218 1.90 -4.45 6.12
N SER A 219 3.21 -4.22 6.36
CA SER A 219 3.68 -3.63 7.62
C SER A 219 3.22 -2.19 7.78
N VAL A 220 3.29 -1.39 6.72
CA VAL A 220 2.82 0.00 6.73
C VAL A 220 1.33 0.06 7.03
N LYS A 221 0.50 -0.72 6.32
CA LYS A 221 -0.95 -0.80 6.58
C LYS A 221 -1.24 -1.25 8.00
N ARG A 222 -0.48 -2.21 8.50
CA ARG A 222 -0.65 -2.71 9.87
C ARG A 222 -0.26 -1.67 10.92
N GLY A 223 0.84 -0.96 10.73
CA GLY A 223 1.25 0.13 11.61
C GLY A 223 0.24 1.28 11.62
N GLN A 224 -0.30 1.63 10.46
CA GLN A 224 -1.35 2.64 10.31
C GLN A 224 -2.68 2.23 10.97
N ALA A 225 -2.98 0.93 11.07
CA ALA A 225 -4.19 0.45 11.74
C ALA A 225 -4.26 0.89 13.22
N LEU A 226 -3.13 0.90 13.95
CA LEU A 226 -3.07 1.45 15.31
C LEU A 226 -3.38 2.96 15.33
N LEU A 227 -2.98 3.70 14.30
CA LEU A 227 -3.24 5.13 14.12
C LEU A 227 -4.66 5.43 13.60
N GLN A 228 -5.53 4.42 13.57
CA GLN A 228 -6.95 4.50 13.22
C GLN A 228 -7.25 4.88 11.76
N GLY A 229 -6.32 4.64 10.86
CA GLY A 229 -6.55 4.88 9.44
C GLY A 229 -5.44 4.33 8.58
N THR A 230 -5.73 3.31 7.74
CA THR A 230 -4.84 3.05 6.60
C THR A 230 -5.04 4.16 5.57
N LEU A 231 -3.94 4.68 5.02
CA LEU A 231 -4.02 5.82 4.09
C LEU A 231 -4.41 5.41 2.67
N VAL A 232 -4.47 4.11 2.38
CA VAL A 232 -4.79 3.60 1.04
C VAL A 232 -5.68 2.37 1.13
N ALA A 233 -6.94 2.53 0.76
CA ALA A 233 -7.82 1.44 0.36
C ALA A 233 -7.55 1.17 -1.13
N GLN A 234 -6.64 0.22 -1.41
CA GLN A 234 -6.09 0.00 -2.75
C GLN A 234 -7.12 -0.52 -3.76
N GLY A 235 -6.97 -0.13 -5.04
CA GLY A 235 -7.85 -0.54 -6.13
C GLY A 235 -7.90 -2.05 -6.34
N ALA A 236 -6.79 -2.76 -6.10
CA ALA A 236 -6.67 -4.19 -6.32
C ALA A 236 -7.55 -5.07 -5.40
N PHE A 237 -7.89 -4.63 -4.21
CA PHE A 237 -8.95 -5.22 -3.37
C PHE A 237 -9.29 -4.32 -2.19
N SER A 238 -10.49 -3.76 -2.19
CA SER A 238 -11.04 -2.97 -1.08
C SER A 238 -12.56 -3.05 -1.02
N VAL A 239 -13.13 -2.72 0.14
CA VAL A 239 -14.58 -2.62 0.35
C VAL A 239 -14.88 -1.24 0.92
N TYR A 240 -15.96 -0.63 0.45
CA TYR A 240 -16.39 0.72 0.81
C TYR A 240 -17.86 0.72 1.23
N ASP A 241 -18.21 1.59 2.16
CA ASP A 241 -19.61 2.01 2.34
C ASP A 241 -20.05 2.75 1.08
N THR A 242 -21.11 2.27 0.42
CA THR A 242 -21.56 2.81 -0.86
C THR A 242 -22.03 4.26 -0.75
N THR A 243 -22.69 4.60 0.36
CA THR A 243 -23.17 5.97 0.61
C THR A 243 -22.00 6.93 0.79
N ALA A 244 -21.01 6.54 1.60
CA ALA A 244 -19.81 7.35 1.79
C ALA A 244 -18.99 7.49 0.49
N LEU A 245 -18.92 6.42 -0.32
CA LEU A 245 -18.24 6.43 -1.61
C LEU A 245 -18.90 7.41 -2.59
N LYS A 246 -20.24 7.38 -2.69
CA LYS A 246 -21.01 8.32 -3.52
C LYS A 246 -20.92 9.76 -3.00
N LEU A 247 -20.94 9.96 -1.67
CA LEU A 247 -20.84 11.27 -1.04
C LEU A 247 -19.55 12.01 -1.40
N VAL A 248 -18.42 11.31 -1.50
CA VAL A 248 -17.13 11.91 -1.88
C VAL A 248 -16.93 12.05 -3.39
N GLY A 249 -17.93 11.66 -4.19
CA GLY A 249 -17.92 11.75 -5.66
C GLY A 249 -17.19 10.60 -6.34
N GLY A 250 -17.07 9.43 -5.69
CA GLY A 250 -16.43 8.24 -6.26
C GLY A 250 -14.92 8.41 -6.48
N TRP A 251 -14.40 7.66 -7.46
CA TRP A 251 -12.97 7.66 -7.80
C TRP A 251 -12.57 8.92 -8.56
N PRO A 252 -11.59 9.70 -8.07
CA PRO A 252 -11.11 10.88 -8.79
C PRO A 252 -10.27 10.49 -10.01
N ASN A 253 -10.32 11.28 -11.07
CA ASN A 253 -9.44 11.11 -12.22
C ASN A 253 -8.02 11.59 -11.85
N ARG A 254 -7.30 10.76 -11.13
CA ARG A 254 -5.95 10.98 -10.59
C ARG A 254 -5.09 9.75 -10.84
N ILE A 255 -3.76 9.92 -10.85
CA ILE A 255 -2.81 8.79 -10.94
C ILE A 255 -2.89 7.90 -9.70
N GLY A 256 -3.08 8.52 -8.52
CA GLY A 256 -3.31 7.84 -7.24
C GLY A 256 -4.78 7.92 -6.84
N GLU A 257 -5.69 7.42 -7.67
CA GLU A 257 -7.14 7.50 -7.46
C GLU A 257 -7.56 6.88 -6.11
N ASP A 258 -6.93 5.79 -5.71
CA ASP A 258 -7.19 5.07 -4.46
C ASP A 258 -6.68 5.85 -3.22
N ILE A 259 -5.51 6.48 -3.32
CA ILE A 259 -4.97 7.37 -2.28
C ILE A 259 -5.92 8.55 -2.07
N VAL A 260 -6.21 9.27 -3.14
CA VAL A 260 -7.04 10.49 -3.09
C VAL A 260 -8.46 10.17 -2.63
N LEU A 261 -9.06 9.07 -3.10
CA LEU A 261 -10.37 8.60 -2.65
C LEU A 261 -10.35 8.33 -1.14
N THR A 262 -9.38 7.54 -0.66
CA THR A 262 -9.27 7.21 0.76
C THR A 262 -9.14 8.48 1.60
N TRP A 263 -8.33 9.44 1.17
CA TRP A 263 -8.14 10.70 1.90
C TRP A 263 -9.37 11.58 1.91
N ARG A 264 -10.15 11.63 0.82
CA ARG A 264 -11.45 12.33 0.80
C ARG A 264 -12.40 11.74 1.83
N MET A 265 -12.49 10.41 1.93
CA MET A 265 -13.33 9.74 2.93
C MET A 265 -12.87 10.04 4.37
N LEU A 266 -11.55 10.04 4.63
CA LEU A 266 -10.98 10.38 5.94
C LEU A 266 -11.25 11.85 6.32
N LEU A 267 -11.18 12.77 5.36
CA LEU A 267 -11.48 14.20 5.55
C LEU A 267 -12.96 14.44 5.89
N GLN A 268 -13.86 13.63 5.38
CA GLN A 268 -15.29 13.67 5.73
C GLN A 268 -15.59 13.02 7.10
N GLY A 269 -14.57 12.62 7.85
CA GLY A 269 -14.71 12.03 9.18
C GLY A 269 -14.81 10.51 9.20
N GLY A 270 -14.79 9.87 8.04
CA GLY A 270 -14.76 8.42 7.92
C GLY A 270 -13.45 7.80 8.42
N ARG A 271 -13.45 6.48 8.55
CA ARG A 271 -12.29 5.67 8.96
C ARG A 271 -12.01 4.62 7.89
N SER A 272 -10.74 4.45 7.55
CA SER A 272 -10.26 3.34 6.73
C SER A 272 -9.50 2.33 7.59
N VAL A 273 -9.73 1.03 7.38
CA VAL A 273 -9.10 -0.04 8.15
C VAL A 273 -8.47 -1.08 7.23
N PHE A 274 -7.57 -1.88 7.77
CA PHE A 274 -6.91 -2.98 7.06
C PHE A 274 -7.36 -4.32 7.59
N GLU A 275 -7.81 -5.22 6.69
CA GLU A 275 -8.14 -6.61 7.04
C GLU A 275 -7.11 -7.57 6.43
N PRO A 276 -6.16 -8.06 7.25
CA PRO A 276 -5.06 -8.88 6.75
C PRO A 276 -5.49 -10.30 6.34
N THR A 277 -6.68 -10.75 6.72
CA THR A 277 -7.22 -12.06 6.33
C THR A 277 -8.07 -12.01 5.06
N ALA A 278 -8.41 -10.83 4.56
CA ALA A 278 -9.05 -10.64 3.26
C ALA A 278 -7.98 -10.66 2.16
N VAL A 279 -7.59 -11.85 1.73
CA VAL A 279 -6.42 -12.08 0.86
C VAL A 279 -6.80 -12.14 -0.61
N ALA A 280 -6.10 -11.38 -1.43
CA ALA A 280 -6.18 -11.44 -2.88
C ALA A 280 -4.77 -11.61 -3.48
N PHE A 281 -4.69 -12.15 -4.69
CA PHE A 281 -3.45 -12.33 -5.43
C PHE A 281 -3.53 -11.58 -6.75
N THR A 282 -2.50 -10.81 -7.09
CA THR A 282 -2.37 -10.07 -8.35
C THR A 282 -1.02 -10.35 -8.99
N ASP A 283 -0.88 -10.07 -10.26
CA ASP A 283 0.40 -10.20 -10.94
C ASP A 283 1.28 -8.98 -10.71
N ALA A 284 2.54 -9.25 -10.36
CA ALA A 284 3.55 -8.22 -10.24
C ALA A 284 4.37 -8.11 -11.54
N PRO A 285 4.83 -6.91 -11.92
CA PRO A 285 5.68 -6.75 -13.09
C PRO A 285 6.88 -7.69 -13.09
N SER A 286 7.04 -8.45 -14.17
CA SER A 286 8.12 -9.43 -14.33
C SER A 286 9.36 -8.86 -15.03
N ASN A 287 9.27 -7.65 -15.62
CA ASN A 287 10.40 -6.96 -16.23
C ASN A 287 10.67 -5.59 -15.59
N TRP A 288 11.92 -5.16 -15.64
CA TRP A 288 12.38 -3.93 -15.00
C TRP A 288 11.69 -2.66 -15.54
N GLY A 289 11.36 -2.63 -16.84
CA GLY A 289 10.68 -1.48 -17.44
C GLY A 289 9.27 -1.29 -16.92
N ALA A 290 8.47 -2.37 -16.87
CA ALA A 290 7.12 -2.36 -16.31
C ALA A 290 7.15 -2.06 -14.81
N PHE A 291 8.09 -2.67 -14.08
CA PHE A 291 8.31 -2.40 -12.66
C PHE A 291 8.59 -0.91 -12.40
N ALA A 292 9.53 -0.32 -13.13
CA ALA A 292 9.89 1.08 -12.97
C ALA A 292 8.70 2.02 -13.32
N ARG A 293 7.92 1.70 -14.37
CA ARG A 293 6.71 2.45 -14.70
C ARG A 293 5.68 2.38 -13.57
N GLN A 294 5.40 1.20 -13.04
CA GLN A 294 4.46 1.00 -11.93
C GLN A 294 4.88 1.79 -10.68
N ARG A 295 6.15 1.67 -10.27
CA ARG A 295 6.67 2.34 -9.06
C ARG A 295 6.73 3.86 -9.21
N ARG A 296 7.11 4.37 -10.39
CA ARG A 296 7.00 5.81 -10.68
C ARG A 296 5.55 6.30 -10.61
N ARG A 297 4.60 5.52 -11.13
CA ARG A 297 3.18 5.84 -11.05
C ARG A 297 2.72 5.96 -9.59
N TRP A 298 3.11 5.02 -8.72
CA TRP A 298 2.79 5.06 -7.29
C TRP A 298 3.40 6.29 -6.59
N ALA A 299 4.67 6.58 -6.88
CA ALA A 299 5.35 7.76 -6.35
C ALA A 299 4.66 9.06 -6.78
N ARG A 300 4.28 9.18 -8.06
CA ARG A 300 3.52 10.32 -8.58
C ARG A 300 2.16 10.45 -7.88
N GLY A 301 1.41 9.36 -7.75
CA GLY A 301 0.11 9.33 -7.08
C GLY A 301 0.19 9.77 -5.62
N MET A 302 1.25 9.40 -4.90
CA MET A 302 1.49 9.87 -3.53
C MET A 302 1.68 11.39 -3.48
N ILE A 303 2.53 11.97 -4.35
CA ILE A 303 2.74 13.43 -4.41
C ILE A 303 1.45 14.16 -4.80
N GLU A 304 0.68 13.61 -5.75
CA GLU A 304 -0.62 14.14 -6.14
C GLU A 304 -1.59 14.19 -4.94
N GLY A 305 -1.68 13.10 -4.16
CA GLY A 305 -2.47 13.05 -2.93
C GLY A 305 -2.01 14.06 -1.88
N LEU A 306 -0.69 14.16 -1.65
CA LEU A 306 -0.11 15.14 -0.71
C LEU A 306 -0.41 16.58 -1.12
N ARG A 307 -0.30 16.89 -2.40
CA ARG A 307 -0.61 18.23 -2.94
C ARG A 307 -2.09 18.57 -2.79
N ASP A 308 -2.98 17.63 -3.15
CA ASP A 308 -4.42 17.89 -3.19
C ASP A 308 -5.04 17.91 -1.78
N HIS A 309 -4.58 17.08 -0.86
CA HIS A 309 -5.22 16.87 0.44
C HIS A 309 -4.28 16.84 1.65
N GLY A 310 -2.97 16.78 1.47
CA GLY A 310 -2.01 16.56 2.55
C GLY A 310 -2.10 17.57 3.68
N LEU A 311 -2.16 18.87 3.38
CA LEU A 311 -2.30 19.92 4.39
C LEU A 311 -3.64 19.85 5.12
N GLY A 312 -4.74 19.55 4.42
CA GLY A 312 -6.05 19.33 5.03
C GLY A 312 -6.06 18.15 5.98
N MET A 313 -5.36 17.07 5.64
CA MET A 313 -5.20 15.90 6.49
C MET A 313 -4.36 16.20 7.75
N LEU A 314 -3.32 17.01 7.62
CA LEU A 314 -2.48 17.41 8.75
C LEU A 314 -3.25 18.34 9.72
N SER A 315 -4.04 19.28 9.20
CA SER A 315 -4.77 20.26 10.00
C SER A 315 -5.88 19.66 10.88
N GLN A 316 -6.32 18.43 10.61
CA GLN A 316 -7.31 17.76 11.44
C GLN A 316 -6.75 17.24 12.77
N PHE A 317 -5.43 17.22 12.98
CA PHE A 317 -4.75 16.75 14.20
C PHE A 317 -5.24 15.38 14.69
N LYS A 318 -5.61 14.48 13.77
CA LYS A 318 -6.01 13.10 14.07
C LYS A 318 -4.77 12.19 14.08
N PHE A 319 -4.92 10.98 14.61
CA PHE A 319 -3.79 10.04 14.69
C PHE A 319 -3.22 9.68 13.30
N TYR A 320 -4.06 9.58 12.28
CA TYR A 320 -3.59 9.35 10.92
C TYR A 320 -2.80 10.53 10.31
N SER A 321 -2.92 11.75 10.87
CA SER A 321 -2.12 12.90 10.42
C SER A 321 -0.62 12.66 10.56
N HIS A 322 -0.21 11.85 11.55
CA HIS A 322 1.18 11.42 11.65
C HIS A 322 1.62 10.58 10.43
N ALA A 323 0.80 9.62 9.97
CA ALA A 323 1.13 8.82 8.79
C ALA A 323 1.21 9.69 7.52
N VAL A 324 0.38 10.72 7.42
CA VAL A 324 0.47 11.73 6.34
C VAL A 324 1.76 12.54 6.44
N ALA A 325 2.14 12.97 7.66
CA ALA A 325 3.41 13.67 7.89
C ALA A 325 4.62 12.81 7.47
N VAL A 326 4.57 11.50 7.76
CA VAL A 326 5.59 10.55 7.30
C VAL A 326 5.67 10.50 5.76
N ASN A 327 4.53 10.55 5.06
CA ASN A 327 4.53 10.57 3.59
C ASN A 327 5.21 11.83 3.01
N PHE A 328 5.17 12.97 3.71
CA PHE A 328 5.94 14.17 3.33
C PHE A 328 7.45 13.99 3.48
N LEU A 329 7.90 13.07 4.35
CA LEU A 329 9.33 12.80 4.55
C LEU A 329 9.91 11.84 3.50
N PHE A 330 9.09 10.99 2.86
CA PHE A 330 9.61 10.01 1.88
C PHE A 330 10.41 10.63 0.73
N PRO A 331 9.98 11.73 0.07
CA PRO A 331 10.79 12.35 -0.97
C PRO A 331 12.18 12.77 -0.49
N PHE A 332 12.28 13.28 0.73
CA PHE A 332 13.55 13.66 1.34
C PHE A 332 14.41 12.42 1.67
N VAL A 333 13.81 11.37 2.24
CA VAL A 333 14.53 10.13 2.57
C VAL A 333 15.05 9.45 1.29
N ASP A 334 14.22 9.34 0.24
CA ASP A 334 14.63 8.77 -1.05
C ASP A 334 15.70 9.61 -1.75
N LEU A 335 15.64 10.96 -1.62
CA LEU A 335 16.67 11.86 -2.11
C LEU A 335 18.01 11.60 -1.42
N MET A 336 18.00 11.56 -0.08
CA MET A 336 19.24 11.30 0.69
C MET A 336 19.77 9.89 0.47
N PHE A 337 18.88 8.90 0.35
CA PHE A 337 19.30 7.54 0.02
C PHE A 337 19.96 7.48 -1.36
N THR A 338 19.36 8.14 -2.35
CA THR A 338 19.86 8.08 -3.75
C THR A 338 21.16 8.89 -3.93
N LEU A 339 21.23 10.12 -3.38
CA LEU A 339 22.32 11.05 -3.66
C LEU A 339 23.43 11.06 -2.60
N ALA A 340 23.18 10.50 -1.40
CA ALA A 340 24.21 10.42 -0.37
C ALA A 340 24.52 8.97 0.01
N PHE A 341 23.52 8.14 0.35
CA PHE A 341 23.78 6.78 0.82
C PHE A 341 24.39 5.88 -0.27
N ILE A 342 23.83 5.89 -1.50
CA ILE A 342 24.39 5.08 -2.61
C ILE A 342 25.83 5.48 -2.93
N PRO A 343 26.17 6.77 -3.18
CA PRO A 343 27.55 7.18 -3.32
C PRO A 343 28.41 6.88 -2.09
N GLY A 344 27.86 7.04 -0.89
CA GLY A 344 28.57 6.72 0.36
C GLY A 344 28.95 5.25 0.50
N ILE A 345 28.12 4.32 0.03
CA ILE A 345 28.50 2.90 -0.06
C ILE A 345 29.67 2.69 -1.02
N LEU A 346 29.66 3.34 -2.18
CA LEU A 346 30.75 3.26 -3.14
C LEU A 346 32.06 3.80 -2.57
N LEU A 347 32.02 4.92 -1.84
CA LEU A 347 33.17 5.46 -1.10
C LEU A 347 33.65 4.49 -0.01
N ALA A 348 32.72 3.90 0.76
CA ALA A 348 33.08 2.93 1.78
C ALA A 348 33.79 1.69 1.22
N MET A 349 33.49 1.28 -0.02
CA MET A 349 34.21 0.19 -0.70
C MET A 349 35.65 0.54 -1.04
N THR A 350 36.02 1.83 -1.11
CA THR A 350 37.39 2.32 -1.30
C THR A 350 38.09 2.65 0.04
N GLY A 351 37.42 2.40 1.17
CA GLY A 351 37.98 2.64 2.50
C GLY A 351 37.60 4.00 3.11
N ASP A 352 36.79 4.80 2.42
CA ASP A 352 36.31 6.09 2.91
C ASP A 352 34.90 5.95 3.53
N PHE A 353 34.81 6.06 4.87
CA PHE A 353 33.58 5.84 5.65
C PHE A 353 32.92 7.15 6.09
N VAL A 354 33.13 8.25 5.41
CA VAL A 354 32.64 9.58 5.81
C VAL A 354 31.12 9.65 5.79
N ILE A 355 30.45 9.09 4.76
CA ILE A 355 28.98 9.10 4.63
C ILE A 355 28.38 7.82 5.23
N VAL A 356 28.94 6.66 4.91
CA VAL A 356 28.44 5.35 5.38
C VAL A 356 29.46 4.79 6.36
N GLY A 357 29.24 5.07 7.63
CA GLY A 357 30.07 4.61 8.74
C GLY A 357 29.33 3.67 9.69
N PRO A 358 29.91 3.34 10.84
CA PRO A 358 29.34 2.43 11.84
C PRO A 358 27.95 2.82 12.29
N MET A 359 27.61 4.12 12.33
CA MET A 359 26.28 4.62 12.70
C MET A 359 25.21 4.27 11.68
N THR A 360 25.54 4.30 10.40
CA THR A 360 24.60 3.86 9.33
C THR A 360 24.29 2.39 9.44
N LEU A 361 25.24 1.58 9.87
CA LEU A 361 25.05 0.14 10.09
C LEU A 361 24.05 -0.19 11.19
N LEU A 362 23.77 0.74 12.12
CA LEU A 362 22.74 0.53 13.15
C LEU A 362 21.31 0.51 12.59
N VAL A 363 21.07 1.11 11.42
CA VAL A 363 19.72 1.09 10.79
C VAL A 363 19.44 -0.26 10.15
N LEU A 364 20.46 -0.99 9.66
CA LEU A 364 20.28 -2.30 9.01
C LEU A 364 19.67 -3.34 9.96
N PRO A 365 20.13 -3.54 11.21
CA PRO A 365 19.49 -4.44 12.16
C PRO A 365 18.01 -4.10 12.40
N LEU A 366 17.63 -2.83 12.41
CA LEU A 366 16.23 -2.44 12.59
C LEU A 366 15.35 -2.94 11.46
N ASN A 367 15.81 -2.84 10.21
CA ASN A 367 15.08 -3.39 9.07
C ASN A 367 14.91 -4.91 9.18
N VAL A 368 15.93 -5.63 9.64
CA VAL A 368 15.85 -7.08 9.87
C VAL A 368 14.87 -7.40 11.00
N VAL A 369 14.90 -6.64 12.10
CA VAL A 369 13.96 -6.80 13.22
C VAL A 369 12.55 -6.51 12.76
N LEU A 370 12.30 -5.40 12.03
CA LEU A 370 11.00 -5.08 11.47
C LEU A 370 10.50 -6.22 10.57
N GLY A 371 11.34 -6.70 9.66
CA GLY A 371 11.03 -7.83 8.80
C GLY A 371 10.69 -9.10 9.60
N GLY A 372 11.43 -9.40 10.66
CA GLY A 372 11.18 -10.54 11.55
C GLY A 372 9.85 -10.42 12.31
N VAL A 373 9.57 -9.27 12.88
CA VAL A 373 8.29 -8.96 13.56
C VAL A 373 7.11 -9.12 12.60
N MET A 374 7.23 -8.53 11.41
CA MET A 374 6.19 -8.60 10.41
C MET A 374 6.01 -10.01 9.86
N PHE A 375 7.10 -10.75 9.63
CA PHE A 375 7.05 -12.16 9.23
C PHE A 375 6.31 -13.02 10.26
N ALA A 376 6.62 -12.84 11.54
CA ALA A 376 5.96 -13.56 12.63
C ALA A 376 4.46 -13.24 12.69
N TYR A 377 4.10 -11.96 12.49
CA TYR A 377 2.71 -11.51 12.43
C TYR A 377 1.98 -12.14 11.24
N GLN A 378 2.51 -11.97 10.02
CA GLN A 378 1.89 -12.49 8.80
C GLN A 378 1.78 -14.02 8.80
N ARG A 379 2.75 -14.72 9.35
CA ARG A 379 2.68 -16.18 9.51
C ARG A 379 1.51 -16.61 10.38
N ARG A 380 1.17 -15.85 11.45
CA ARG A 380 -0.01 -16.11 12.28
C ARG A 380 -1.30 -15.87 11.50
N VAL A 381 -1.39 -14.76 10.75
CA VAL A 381 -2.53 -14.45 9.89
C VAL A 381 -2.75 -15.57 8.87
N PHE A 382 -1.72 -15.97 8.16
CA PHE A 382 -1.79 -17.02 7.15
C PHE A 382 -2.23 -18.36 7.72
N LYS A 383 -1.71 -18.74 8.92
CA LYS A 383 -2.16 -19.95 9.63
C LYS A 383 -3.67 -19.90 9.92
N GLY A 384 -4.20 -18.75 10.28
CA GLY A 384 -5.62 -18.54 10.55
C GLY A 384 -6.55 -18.73 9.34
N VAL A 385 -6.02 -18.59 8.12
CA VAL A 385 -6.75 -18.75 6.84
C VAL A 385 -6.22 -19.91 6.00
N ASN A 386 -5.52 -20.87 6.63
CA ASN A 386 -4.96 -22.07 5.99
C ASN A 386 -3.96 -21.79 4.85
N LEU A 387 -3.35 -20.62 4.83
CA LEU A 387 -2.26 -20.29 3.92
C LEU A 387 -0.89 -20.61 4.53
N ARG A 388 0.08 -20.87 3.68
CA ARG A 388 1.47 -21.11 4.07
C ARG A 388 2.41 -20.13 3.39
N VAL A 389 3.36 -19.59 4.15
CA VAL A 389 4.45 -18.80 3.57
C VAL A 389 5.37 -19.73 2.79
N ARG A 390 5.53 -19.49 1.50
CA ARG A 390 6.41 -20.27 0.63
C ARG A 390 7.87 -19.89 0.85
N GLN A 391 8.77 -20.85 0.72
CA GLN A 391 10.22 -20.59 0.79
C GLN A 391 10.66 -19.74 -0.41
N ASN A 392 11.25 -18.58 -0.14
CA ASN A 392 11.74 -17.64 -1.15
C ASN A 392 13.00 -16.92 -0.63
N ARG A 393 14.05 -17.69 -0.30
CA ARG A 393 15.28 -17.14 0.30
C ARG A 393 16.00 -16.16 -0.63
N ARG A 394 16.06 -16.45 -1.95
CA ARG A 394 16.74 -15.57 -2.93
C ARG A 394 16.04 -14.22 -3.05
N GLY A 395 14.70 -14.22 -3.13
CA GLY A 395 13.92 -12.99 -3.13
C GLY A 395 14.07 -12.21 -1.82
N LEU A 396 14.13 -12.89 -0.66
CA LEU A 396 14.33 -12.25 0.63
C LEU A 396 15.67 -11.51 0.71
N LEU A 397 16.76 -12.18 0.31
CA LEU A 397 18.08 -11.57 0.29
C LEU A 397 18.11 -10.35 -0.65
N PHE A 398 17.55 -10.49 -1.86
CA PHE A 398 17.48 -9.36 -2.78
C PHE A 398 16.62 -8.22 -2.22
N TYR A 399 15.48 -8.52 -1.58
CA TYR A 399 14.62 -7.53 -0.96
C TYR A 399 15.34 -6.73 0.13
N PHE A 400 16.04 -7.40 1.05
CA PHE A 400 16.72 -6.71 2.14
C PHE A 400 17.97 -5.93 1.71
N PHE A 401 18.73 -6.43 0.75
CA PHE A 401 20.05 -5.86 0.44
C PHE A 401 20.11 -5.05 -0.85
N CYS A 402 19.20 -5.30 -1.81
CA CYS A 402 19.27 -4.67 -3.13
C CYS A 402 18.03 -3.86 -3.51
N TYR A 403 16.87 -4.21 -2.97
CA TYR A 403 15.60 -3.68 -3.46
C TYR A 403 15.50 -2.16 -3.31
N GLN A 404 15.94 -1.61 -2.18
CA GLN A 404 15.89 -0.17 -1.93
C GLN A 404 16.82 0.63 -2.87
N PHE A 405 17.95 0.04 -3.29
CA PHE A 405 18.84 0.68 -4.26
C PHE A 405 18.18 0.92 -5.62
N VAL A 406 17.17 0.12 -5.95
CA VAL A 406 16.38 0.29 -7.17
C VAL A 406 15.15 1.16 -6.91
N MET A 407 14.49 0.96 -5.76
CA MET A 407 13.24 1.66 -5.42
C MET A 407 13.43 3.15 -5.24
N SER A 408 14.41 3.60 -4.44
CA SER A 408 14.58 5.02 -4.14
C SER A 408 14.86 5.89 -5.38
N PRO A 409 15.76 5.52 -6.31
CA PRO A 409 15.94 6.29 -7.55
C PRO A 409 14.68 6.34 -8.43
N ILE A 410 13.92 5.23 -8.52
CA ILE A 410 12.67 5.18 -9.29
C ILE A 410 11.61 6.07 -8.66
N SER A 411 11.47 6.02 -7.33
CA SER A 411 10.53 6.87 -6.58
C SER A 411 10.89 8.34 -6.74
N LEU A 412 12.17 8.70 -6.59
CA LEU A 412 12.68 10.05 -6.77
C LEU A 412 12.38 10.59 -8.17
N ALA A 413 12.56 9.79 -9.21
CA ALA A 413 12.17 10.15 -10.57
C ALA A 413 10.65 10.39 -10.68
N GLY A 414 9.84 9.59 -10.00
CA GLY A 414 8.39 9.79 -9.94
C GLY A 414 8.00 11.10 -9.26
N TYR A 415 8.60 11.41 -8.11
CA TYR A 415 8.39 12.68 -7.40
C TYR A 415 8.76 13.90 -8.26
N SER A 416 9.91 13.82 -8.94
CA SER A 416 10.39 14.90 -9.82
C SER A 416 9.44 15.13 -11.00
N LEU A 417 8.97 14.05 -11.65
CA LEU A 417 8.02 14.16 -12.75
C LEU A 417 6.69 14.81 -12.32
N GLU A 418 6.21 14.51 -11.11
CA GLU A 418 4.99 15.13 -10.61
C GLU A 418 5.21 16.58 -10.17
N ALA A 419 6.38 16.91 -9.61
CA ALA A 419 6.73 18.27 -9.23
C ALA A 419 6.74 19.22 -10.46
N VAL A 420 7.25 18.76 -11.61
CA VAL A 420 7.24 19.52 -12.87
C VAL A 420 5.95 19.34 -13.68
N ARG A 421 4.94 18.66 -13.12
CA ARG A 421 3.64 18.39 -13.78
C ARG A 421 3.79 17.77 -15.17
N ALA A 422 4.75 16.87 -15.34
CA ALA A 422 4.98 16.18 -16.60
C ALA A 422 3.71 15.45 -17.08
N ARG A 423 3.53 15.38 -18.43
CA ARG A 423 2.36 14.70 -19.03
C ARG A 423 2.16 13.30 -18.43
N ARG A 424 0.91 12.94 -18.19
CA ARG A 424 0.51 11.61 -17.73
C ARG A 424 0.67 10.66 -18.92
N ALA A 425 1.62 9.73 -18.84
CA ALA A 425 1.68 8.58 -19.72
C ALA A 425 1.09 7.40 -18.93
N TRP A 426 0.04 6.83 -19.47
CA TRP A 426 -0.64 5.63 -18.95
C TRP A 426 0.08 4.38 -19.40
#